data_abf876d174561f70b68fff44d289ec13
#
_entry.id   abf876d174561f70b68fff44d289ec13
#
_cell.length_a   1.000
_cell.length_b   1.000
_cell.length_c   1.000
_cell.angle_alpha   90.00
_cell.angle_beta   90.00
_cell.angle_gamma   90.00
#
_symmetry.space_group_name_H-M   'P 1'
#
loop_
_entity.id
_entity.type
_entity.pdbx_description
1 polymer ?
#
loop_
_entity_poly.entity_id
_entity_poly.type
_entity_poly.pdbx_seq_one_letter_code
_entity_poly.pdbx_strand_id
1 'polypeptide(L)'
;MDFLGAEATNLFIGTEDAPRQVVRLRLVGNEPLDGRGPARVRIEGDSLRTDEPLAIGPLGKGQEVRLEVGIVVNDTAAAAGQLVAAEVVIEEGSRTARHPVEILVAEPGWRMFMVSHFHYDPVWWNTQAAYTESWGTAIQYRQPYQEPGLALVKAHLEMARRDADYKFVLAELDYLKPYWDVFPEDRAYIHELLAKGRLEFMGGTYNEPNTNLTSAESTIRNAIYGVAYQRDVLGGNPATAWQLDAFGHDPQFPGVMADAGITSSSWARGPFHEWGPNWVRGPSRMNIAEMASGDVPRMQFATEFDWIAPSGRALLTCFMANHYSAGWWMDASATLEEAEAEVHRLFTELAALAAT
;
A
#
# COMPACT_ATOMS: atom_id res chain seq x y z
N MET A 1 -4.09 -33.08 -15.26
CA MET A 1 -3.30 -31.85 -15.03
C MET A 1 -1.93 -32.23 -14.51
N ASP A 2 -0.91 -31.45 -14.84
CA ASP A 2 0.44 -31.64 -14.31
C ASP A 2 0.76 -30.52 -13.32
N PHE A 3 1.42 -30.88 -12.24
CA PHE A 3 1.89 -29.97 -11.22
C PHE A 3 3.25 -29.40 -11.62
N LEU A 4 3.37 -28.06 -11.62
CA LEU A 4 4.59 -27.35 -11.99
C LEU A 4 5.38 -26.84 -10.78
N GLY A 5 4.71 -26.61 -9.65
CA GLY A 5 5.38 -26.16 -8.44
C GLY A 5 4.44 -25.55 -7.42
N ALA A 6 4.95 -25.40 -6.20
CA ALA A 6 4.31 -24.70 -5.09
C ALA A 6 5.28 -23.65 -4.52
N GLU A 7 4.72 -22.53 -4.13
CA GLU A 7 5.43 -21.42 -3.48
C GLU A 7 4.69 -21.07 -2.19
N ALA A 8 5.34 -21.24 -1.05
CA ALA A 8 4.83 -20.75 0.22
C ALA A 8 5.00 -19.22 0.28
N THR A 9 3.93 -18.52 0.65
CA THR A 9 3.97 -17.06 0.80
C THR A 9 3.90 -16.68 2.27
N ASN A 10 4.16 -15.42 2.57
CA ASN A 10 3.90 -14.80 3.87
C ASN A 10 2.56 -14.04 3.90
N LEU A 11 1.68 -14.31 2.95
CA LEU A 11 0.32 -13.78 2.90
C LEU A 11 -0.63 -14.68 3.65
N PHE A 12 -1.62 -14.06 4.28
CA PHE A 12 -2.69 -14.76 4.99
C PHE A 12 -4.06 -14.29 4.51
N ILE A 13 -5.00 -15.23 4.44
CA ILE A 13 -6.42 -14.99 4.18
C ILE A 13 -7.25 -15.49 5.37
N GLY A 14 -8.49 -15.03 5.47
CA GLY A 14 -9.38 -15.38 6.58
C GLY A 14 -9.49 -14.27 7.63
N THR A 15 -9.86 -14.63 8.83
CA THR A 15 -9.97 -13.71 9.97
C THR A 15 -8.72 -13.77 10.85
N GLU A 16 -8.56 -12.80 11.75
CA GLU A 16 -7.46 -12.79 12.73
C GLU A 16 -7.45 -14.05 13.61
N ASP A 17 -8.62 -14.53 13.99
CA ASP A 17 -8.77 -15.71 14.84
C ASP A 17 -8.56 -17.04 14.07
N ALA A 18 -8.57 -16.99 12.74
CA ALA A 18 -8.41 -18.16 11.88
C ALA A 18 -7.62 -17.79 10.61
N PRO A 19 -6.36 -17.39 10.75
CA PRO A 19 -5.51 -17.06 9.62
C PRO A 19 -5.14 -18.32 8.83
N ARG A 20 -5.15 -18.21 7.52
CA ARG A 20 -4.71 -19.28 6.61
C ARG A 20 -3.58 -18.76 5.75
N GLN A 21 -2.42 -19.36 5.86
CA GLN A 21 -1.28 -19.01 5.01
C GLN A 21 -1.59 -19.37 3.55
N VAL A 22 -1.29 -18.47 2.63
CA VAL A 22 -1.48 -18.71 1.20
C VAL A 22 -0.29 -19.44 0.63
N VAL A 23 -0.56 -20.54 -0.07
CA VAL A 23 0.40 -21.26 -0.90
C VAL A 23 -0.04 -21.10 -2.35
N ARG A 24 0.86 -20.65 -3.21
CA ARG A 24 0.63 -20.51 -4.65
C ARG A 24 1.03 -21.78 -5.35
N LEU A 25 0.11 -22.34 -6.12
CA LEU A 25 0.33 -23.52 -6.93
C LEU A 25 0.32 -23.16 -8.41
N ARG A 26 1.19 -23.76 -9.18
CA ARG A 26 1.18 -23.67 -10.64
C ARG A 26 0.84 -25.03 -11.23
N LEU A 27 -0.19 -25.04 -12.07
CA LEU A 27 -0.67 -26.24 -12.76
C LEU A 27 -0.76 -26.00 -14.25
N VAL A 28 -0.65 -27.05 -15.04
CA VAL A 28 -0.84 -26.99 -16.49
C VAL A 28 -1.74 -28.13 -16.97
N GLY A 29 -2.61 -27.83 -17.92
CA GLY A 29 -3.43 -28.83 -18.59
C GLY A 29 -2.55 -29.72 -19.49
N ASN A 30 -2.65 -31.04 -19.36
CA ASN A 30 -1.83 -31.99 -20.09
C ASN A 30 -2.58 -32.71 -21.24
N GLU A 31 -3.89 -32.54 -21.34
CA GLU A 31 -4.72 -33.15 -22.35
C GLU A 31 -5.79 -32.18 -22.89
N PRO A 32 -6.42 -32.45 -24.03
CA PRO A 32 -7.54 -31.63 -24.54
C PRO A 32 -8.71 -31.55 -23.58
N LEU A 33 -9.53 -30.47 -23.69
CA LEU A 33 -10.66 -30.16 -22.79
C LEU A 33 -11.84 -31.13 -22.87
N ASP A 34 -11.96 -31.92 -23.91
CA ASP A 34 -13.14 -32.70 -24.23
C ASP A 34 -13.51 -33.69 -23.11
N GLY A 35 -14.67 -33.48 -22.50
CA GLY A 35 -15.30 -34.37 -21.54
C GLY A 35 -14.75 -34.35 -20.10
N ARG A 36 -13.94 -33.36 -19.74
CA ARG A 36 -13.38 -33.24 -18.39
C ARG A 36 -14.29 -32.46 -17.47
N GLY A 37 -14.45 -33.00 -16.26
CA GLY A 37 -15.08 -32.28 -15.14
C GLY A 37 -14.08 -31.37 -14.41
N PRO A 38 -14.56 -30.61 -13.42
CA PRO A 38 -13.70 -29.80 -12.56
C PRO A 38 -12.74 -30.70 -11.76
N ALA A 39 -11.53 -30.18 -11.56
CA ALA A 39 -10.58 -30.80 -10.64
C ALA A 39 -10.71 -30.19 -9.25
N ARG A 40 -10.22 -30.93 -8.24
CA ARG A 40 -10.08 -30.43 -6.87
C ARG A 40 -8.64 -30.49 -6.46
N VAL A 41 -8.19 -29.40 -5.84
CA VAL A 41 -6.81 -29.27 -5.37
C VAL A 41 -6.81 -28.96 -3.88
N ARG A 42 -5.97 -29.68 -3.14
CA ARG A 42 -5.72 -29.42 -1.72
C ARG A 42 -4.27 -29.68 -1.36
N ILE A 43 -3.86 -29.16 -0.24
CA ILE A 43 -2.56 -29.44 0.35
C ILE A 43 -2.83 -30.18 1.68
N GLU A 44 -2.14 -31.26 1.92
CA GLU A 44 -2.25 -32.05 3.13
C GLU A 44 -0.88 -32.52 3.65
N GLY A 45 -0.73 -32.55 4.96
CA GLY A 45 0.46 -33.00 5.67
C GLY A 45 0.17 -33.17 7.16
N ASP A 46 1.12 -33.66 7.91
CA ASP A 46 0.96 -33.92 9.35
C ASP A 46 0.76 -32.62 10.15
N SER A 47 1.42 -31.53 9.69
CA SER A 47 1.44 -30.24 10.40
C SER A 47 0.60 -29.16 9.75
N LEU A 48 0.05 -29.40 8.56
CA LEU A 48 -0.74 -28.41 7.83
C LEU A 48 -1.74 -29.08 6.87
N ARG A 49 -2.80 -28.35 6.57
CA ARG A 49 -3.81 -28.81 5.59
C ARG A 49 -4.62 -27.66 5.03
N THR A 50 -5.19 -27.87 3.87
CA THR A 50 -6.27 -27.04 3.32
C THR A 50 -7.60 -27.42 4.01
N ASP A 51 -8.38 -26.44 4.47
CA ASP A 51 -9.69 -26.71 5.07
C ASP A 51 -10.67 -27.29 4.06
N GLU A 52 -10.76 -26.63 2.88
CA GLU A 52 -11.65 -27.06 1.81
C GLU A 52 -10.86 -27.18 0.50
N PRO A 53 -11.00 -28.27 -0.25
CA PRO A 53 -10.39 -28.42 -1.55
C PRO A 53 -10.85 -27.32 -2.52
N LEU A 54 -9.91 -26.68 -3.19
CA LEU A 54 -10.21 -25.67 -4.20
C LEU A 54 -10.67 -26.34 -5.49
N ALA A 55 -11.87 -25.99 -5.95
CA ALA A 55 -12.38 -26.48 -7.24
C ALA A 55 -11.86 -25.57 -8.37
N ILE A 56 -11.31 -26.20 -9.42
CA ILE A 56 -10.83 -25.52 -10.63
C ILE A 56 -11.51 -26.11 -11.86
N GLY A 57 -11.81 -25.23 -12.81
CA GLY A 57 -12.32 -25.65 -14.09
C GLY A 57 -11.34 -26.53 -14.88
N PRO A 58 -11.79 -27.25 -15.90
CA PRO A 58 -10.90 -28.05 -16.75
C PRO A 58 -9.93 -27.15 -17.50
N LEU A 59 -8.64 -27.54 -17.54
CA LEU A 59 -7.59 -26.86 -18.28
C LEU A 59 -7.30 -27.56 -19.61
N GLY A 60 -7.23 -26.77 -20.67
CA GLY A 60 -6.79 -27.25 -21.98
C GLY A 60 -5.31 -27.57 -21.99
N LYS A 61 -4.88 -28.41 -22.95
CA LYS A 61 -3.46 -28.78 -23.11
C LYS A 61 -2.58 -27.53 -23.24
N GLY A 62 -1.59 -27.39 -22.34
CA GLY A 62 -0.65 -26.30 -22.33
C GLY A 62 -1.20 -25.02 -21.67
N GLN A 63 -2.45 -25.02 -21.23
CA GLN A 63 -3.01 -23.90 -20.47
C GLN A 63 -2.51 -23.97 -19.02
N GLU A 64 -1.79 -22.95 -18.60
CA GLU A 64 -1.33 -22.82 -17.22
C GLU A 64 -2.36 -22.05 -16.37
N VAL A 65 -2.40 -22.40 -15.08
CA VAL A 65 -3.16 -21.67 -14.06
C VAL A 65 -2.30 -21.51 -12.80
N ARG A 66 -2.43 -20.36 -12.17
CA ARG A 66 -1.95 -20.11 -10.80
C ARG A 66 -3.13 -20.14 -9.86
N LEU A 67 -2.96 -20.80 -8.75
CA LEU A 67 -3.98 -20.95 -7.71
C LEU A 67 -3.42 -20.48 -6.38
N GLU A 68 -4.23 -19.78 -5.61
CA GLU A 68 -3.93 -19.46 -4.23
C GLU A 68 -4.75 -20.37 -3.31
N VAL A 69 -4.05 -21.17 -2.54
CA VAL A 69 -4.66 -22.17 -1.63
C VAL A 69 -4.33 -21.78 -0.20
N GLY A 70 -5.37 -21.54 0.60
CA GLY A 70 -5.20 -21.27 2.03
C GLY A 70 -4.97 -22.56 2.81
N ILE A 71 -3.91 -22.59 3.61
CA ILE A 71 -3.59 -23.68 4.52
C ILE A 71 -3.70 -23.26 5.98
N VAL A 72 -4.21 -24.14 6.82
CA VAL A 72 -4.14 -24.04 8.27
C VAL A 72 -2.92 -24.81 8.73
N VAL A 73 -2.09 -24.15 9.52
CA VAL A 73 -0.93 -24.76 10.18
C VAL A 73 -1.31 -25.13 11.60
N ASN A 74 -0.91 -26.30 12.06
CA ASN A 74 -1.08 -26.71 13.45
C ASN A 74 0.08 -26.13 14.28
N ASP A 75 -0.19 -25.11 15.06
CA ASP A 75 0.81 -24.38 15.87
C ASP A 75 1.55 -25.27 16.86
N THR A 76 0.97 -26.42 17.25
CA THR A 76 1.63 -27.39 18.13
C THR A 76 2.57 -28.32 17.37
N ALA A 77 2.47 -28.39 16.05
CA ALA A 77 3.22 -29.33 15.22
C ALA A 77 4.28 -28.64 14.34
N ALA A 78 4.14 -27.34 14.08
CA ALA A 78 5.10 -26.57 13.29
C ALA A 78 5.15 -25.11 13.72
N ALA A 79 6.34 -24.56 13.89
CA ALA A 79 6.56 -23.15 14.21
C ALA A 79 6.88 -22.33 12.95
N ALA A 80 6.63 -21.02 13.04
CA ALA A 80 7.05 -20.08 12.01
C ALA A 80 8.56 -20.20 11.73
N GLY A 81 8.94 -20.09 10.46
CA GLY A 81 10.30 -20.28 9.99
C GLY A 81 10.73 -21.72 9.76
N GLN A 82 9.89 -22.71 10.07
CA GLN A 82 10.17 -24.12 9.79
C GLN A 82 9.71 -24.52 8.39
N LEU A 83 10.51 -25.38 7.74
CA LEU A 83 10.11 -26.11 6.54
C LEU A 83 9.39 -27.40 6.97
N VAL A 84 8.17 -27.61 6.50
CA VAL A 84 7.37 -28.80 6.76
C VAL A 84 7.03 -29.52 5.47
N ALA A 85 7.10 -30.85 5.51
CA ALA A 85 6.72 -31.70 4.39
C ALA A 85 5.20 -31.73 4.25
N ALA A 86 4.72 -31.65 3.02
CA ALA A 86 3.33 -31.78 2.65
C ALA A 86 3.17 -32.39 1.26
N GLU A 87 1.94 -32.66 0.86
CA GLU A 87 1.61 -33.11 -0.48
C GLU A 87 0.55 -32.22 -1.10
N VAL A 88 0.76 -31.81 -2.35
CA VAL A 88 -0.29 -31.25 -3.19
C VAL A 88 -1.06 -32.40 -3.80
N VAL A 89 -2.34 -32.48 -3.52
CA VAL A 89 -3.24 -33.54 -3.99
C VAL A 89 -4.17 -32.96 -5.05
N ILE A 90 -4.14 -33.52 -6.23
CA ILE A 90 -4.97 -33.13 -7.38
C ILE A 90 -5.91 -34.26 -7.71
N GLU A 91 -7.21 -34.04 -7.66
CA GLU A 91 -8.26 -35.00 -7.98
C GLU A 91 -8.98 -34.59 -9.27
N GLU A 92 -8.91 -35.42 -10.31
CA GLU A 92 -9.62 -35.24 -11.58
C GLU A 92 -10.50 -36.49 -11.84
N GLY A 93 -11.80 -36.38 -11.56
CA GLY A 93 -12.70 -37.53 -11.67
C GLY A 93 -12.28 -38.68 -10.77
N SER A 94 -11.87 -39.80 -11.34
CA SER A 94 -11.36 -40.97 -10.59
C SER A 94 -9.83 -40.99 -10.44
N ARG A 95 -9.13 -40.03 -10.97
CA ARG A 95 -7.66 -39.95 -10.89
C ARG A 95 -7.27 -39.05 -9.71
N THR A 96 -6.30 -39.49 -8.93
CA THR A 96 -5.67 -38.72 -7.85
C THR A 96 -4.17 -38.72 -8.06
N ALA A 97 -3.59 -37.53 -8.16
CA ALA A 97 -2.14 -37.34 -8.19
C ALA A 97 -1.68 -36.69 -6.89
N ARG A 98 -0.49 -37.10 -6.39
CA ARG A 98 0.13 -36.58 -5.19
C ARG A 98 1.54 -36.10 -5.50
N HIS A 99 1.85 -34.88 -5.08
CA HIS A 99 3.13 -34.24 -5.36
C HIS A 99 3.75 -33.77 -4.04
N PRO A 100 4.88 -34.33 -3.62
CA PRO A 100 5.55 -33.88 -2.40
C PRO A 100 6.08 -32.44 -2.56
N VAL A 101 5.90 -31.66 -1.52
CA VAL A 101 6.36 -30.27 -1.44
C VAL A 101 6.89 -29.96 -0.05
N GLU A 102 7.72 -28.97 0.07
CA GLU A 102 8.13 -28.38 1.34
C GLU A 102 7.54 -27.00 1.47
N ILE A 103 6.88 -26.73 2.57
CA ILE A 103 6.21 -25.46 2.86
C ILE A 103 6.95 -24.77 3.99
N LEU A 104 7.45 -23.55 3.73
CA LEU A 104 7.96 -22.68 4.77
C LEU A 104 6.78 -22.08 5.54
N VAL A 105 6.67 -22.40 6.81
CA VAL A 105 5.63 -21.85 7.68
C VAL A 105 5.91 -20.38 7.94
N ALA A 106 4.96 -19.52 7.55
CA ALA A 106 5.04 -18.08 7.79
C ALA A 106 4.47 -17.71 9.17
N GLU A 107 4.94 -16.60 9.71
CA GLU A 107 4.44 -16.02 10.95
C GLU A 107 3.18 -15.17 10.64
N PRO A 108 2.01 -15.48 11.24
CA PRO A 108 0.83 -14.66 11.11
C PRO A 108 0.94 -13.40 11.98
N GLY A 109 0.08 -12.42 11.75
CA GLY A 109 -0.08 -11.25 12.62
C GLY A 109 0.37 -9.93 12.00
N TRP A 110 1.08 -9.95 10.88
CA TRP A 110 1.48 -8.73 10.18
C TRP A 110 0.39 -8.24 9.22
N ARG A 111 0.20 -6.94 9.20
CA ARG A 111 -0.69 -6.27 8.24
C ARG A 111 0.05 -5.21 7.48
N MET A 112 -0.06 -5.23 6.16
CA MET A 112 0.44 -4.19 5.29
C MET A 112 -0.74 -3.32 4.83
N PHE A 113 -0.69 -2.04 5.16
CA PHE A 113 -1.65 -1.05 4.69
C PHE A 113 -1.08 -0.34 3.48
N MET A 114 -1.69 -0.54 2.32
CA MET A 114 -1.34 0.17 1.10
C MET A 114 -2.25 1.37 0.94
N VAL A 115 -1.66 2.57 0.95
CA VAL A 115 -2.39 3.82 0.85
C VAL A 115 -2.17 4.40 -0.54
N SER A 116 -3.22 4.37 -1.37
CA SER A 116 -3.19 4.96 -2.70
C SER A 116 -3.25 6.49 -2.60
N HIS A 117 -2.21 7.14 -3.05
CA HIS A 117 -2.08 8.60 -3.03
C HIS A 117 -1.27 9.10 -4.24
N PHE A 118 -1.28 10.40 -4.48
CA PHE A 118 -0.28 11.05 -5.31
C PHE A 118 0.38 12.20 -4.56
N HIS A 119 1.64 12.44 -4.87
CA HIS A 119 2.38 13.57 -4.33
C HIS A 119 2.19 14.79 -5.23
N TYR A 120 1.89 15.94 -4.63
CA TYR A 120 1.66 17.19 -5.34
C TYR A 120 2.74 18.22 -5.04
N ASP A 121 3.50 18.58 -6.08
CA ASP A 121 4.42 19.70 -6.08
C ASP A 121 3.77 20.89 -6.79
N PRO A 122 3.44 21.98 -6.11
CA PRO A 122 2.79 23.16 -6.74
C PRO A 122 3.58 23.73 -7.91
N VAL A 123 4.89 23.63 -7.84
CA VAL A 123 5.82 24.06 -8.89
C VAL A 123 7.00 23.10 -8.95
N TRP A 124 7.01 22.19 -9.90
CA TRP A 124 8.12 21.25 -10.10
C TRP A 124 8.30 20.94 -11.58
N TRP A 125 7.61 19.92 -12.07
CA TRP A 125 7.59 19.58 -13.49
C TRP A 125 6.75 20.54 -14.32
N ASN A 126 5.87 21.31 -13.67
CA ASN A 126 4.96 22.23 -14.30
C ASN A 126 4.70 23.45 -13.42
N THR A 127 3.95 24.41 -13.93
CA THR A 127 3.47 25.55 -13.13
C THR A 127 2.23 25.15 -12.32
N GLN A 128 1.97 25.83 -11.21
CA GLN A 128 0.75 25.65 -10.43
C GLN A 128 -0.52 25.78 -11.30
N ALA A 129 -0.55 26.77 -12.20
CA ALA A 129 -1.68 26.97 -13.09
C ALA A 129 -1.93 25.75 -13.99
N ALA A 130 -0.88 25.11 -14.50
CA ALA A 130 -1.02 23.93 -15.34
C ALA A 130 -1.45 22.69 -14.58
N TYR A 131 -1.09 22.56 -13.28
CA TYR A 131 -1.59 21.47 -12.43
C TYR A 131 -3.08 21.62 -12.09
N THR A 132 -3.58 22.84 -12.04
CA THR A 132 -4.99 23.14 -11.67
C THR A 132 -5.83 23.56 -12.88
N GLU A 133 -5.36 23.31 -14.09
CA GLU A 133 -6.06 23.62 -15.33
C GLU A 133 -7.20 22.64 -15.58
N SER A 134 -8.38 23.18 -15.91
CA SER A 134 -9.59 22.39 -16.16
C SER A 134 -9.75 21.91 -17.60
N TRP A 135 -9.00 22.45 -18.53
CA TRP A 135 -9.28 22.33 -19.98
C TRP A 135 -8.64 21.12 -20.64
N GLY A 136 -7.82 20.37 -19.98
CA GLY A 136 -7.14 19.23 -20.60
C GLY A 136 -6.31 19.59 -21.84
N THR A 137 -6.01 20.89 -22.04
CA THR A 137 -5.13 21.33 -23.12
C THR A 137 -3.80 20.65 -22.92
N ALA A 138 -3.44 19.87 -23.93
CA ALA A 138 -2.21 19.14 -23.95
C ALA A 138 -1.06 20.05 -23.57
N ILE A 139 -0.51 19.83 -22.40
CA ILE A 139 0.80 20.36 -22.06
C ILE A 139 1.71 19.84 -23.16
N GLN A 140 2.31 20.74 -23.92
CA GLN A 140 3.10 20.42 -25.12
C GLN A 140 4.29 19.49 -24.85
N TYR A 141 4.56 19.18 -23.59
CA TYR A 141 5.69 18.37 -23.12
C TYR A 141 5.24 17.40 -22.01
N ARG A 142 4.19 16.60 -22.26
CA ARG A 142 3.77 15.57 -21.33
C ARG A 142 4.88 14.54 -21.11
N GLN A 143 5.48 14.59 -19.95
CA GLN A 143 6.13 13.40 -19.40
C GLN A 143 5.05 12.47 -18.83
N PRO A 144 5.23 11.14 -18.82
CA PRO A 144 4.20 10.19 -18.39
C PRO A 144 3.60 10.43 -16.99
N TYR A 145 4.28 11.16 -16.12
CA TYR A 145 3.91 11.45 -14.74
C TYR A 145 3.49 12.92 -14.50
N GLN A 146 3.19 13.68 -15.52
CA GLN A 146 2.82 15.09 -15.43
C GLN A 146 1.32 15.31 -15.68
N GLU A 147 0.47 14.48 -15.10
CA GLU A 147 -0.96 14.71 -15.18
C GLU A 147 -1.36 15.90 -14.30
N PRO A 148 -2.29 16.76 -14.77
CA PRO A 148 -2.83 17.84 -13.95
C PRO A 148 -3.49 17.29 -12.68
N GLY A 149 -3.31 17.96 -11.54
CA GLY A 149 -3.91 17.54 -10.27
C GLY A 149 -5.43 17.35 -10.36
N LEU A 150 -6.13 18.17 -11.15
CA LEU A 150 -7.56 18.02 -11.39
C LEU A 150 -7.90 16.73 -12.15
N ALA A 151 -7.09 16.34 -13.12
CA ALA A 151 -7.27 15.08 -13.86
C ALA A 151 -7.02 13.87 -12.98
N LEU A 152 -6.04 13.94 -12.06
CA LEU A 152 -5.76 12.88 -11.09
C LEU A 152 -6.91 12.68 -10.12
N VAL A 153 -7.47 13.74 -9.55
CA VAL A 153 -8.67 13.66 -8.69
C VAL A 153 -9.82 13.00 -9.45
N LYS A 154 -10.06 13.41 -10.68
CA LYS A 154 -11.12 12.83 -11.52
C LYS A 154 -10.90 11.36 -11.80
N ALA A 155 -9.67 10.95 -12.11
CA ALA A 155 -9.30 9.56 -12.36
C ALA A 155 -9.56 8.68 -11.14
N HIS A 156 -9.22 9.14 -9.93
CA HIS A 156 -9.54 8.42 -8.69
C HIS A 156 -11.05 8.27 -8.47
N LEU A 157 -11.84 9.33 -8.71
CA LEU A 157 -13.29 9.25 -8.60
C LEU A 157 -13.90 8.29 -9.63
N GLU A 158 -13.38 8.26 -10.85
CA GLU A 158 -13.83 7.32 -11.89
C GLU A 158 -13.45 5.88 -11.53
N MET A 159 -12.27 5.64 -10.99
CA MET A 159 -11.88 4.33 -10.49
C MET A 159 -12.82 3.87 -9.36
N ALA A 160 -13.11 4.75 -8.42
CA ALA A 160 -14.05 4.45 -7.35
C ALA A 160 -15.49 4.17 -7.84
N ARG A 161 -15.91 4.70 -9.00
CA ARG A 161 -17.19 4.34 -9.64
C ARG A 161 -17.19 2.95 -10.27
N ARG A 162 -16.03 2.51 -10.76
CA ARG A 162 -15.86 1.21 -11.42
C ARG A 162 -15.64 0.06 -10.44
N ASP A 163 -14.94 0.35 -9.36
CA ASP A 163 -14.57 -0.62 -8.35
C ASP A 163 -15.11 -0.18 -6.98
N ALA A 164 -15.97 -1.00 -6.38
CA ALA A 164 -16.61 -0.72 -5.10
C ALA A 164 -15.64 -0.82 -3.91
N ASP A 165 -14.57 -1.56 -4.04
CA ASP A 165 -13.56 -1.77 -2.99
C ASP A 165 -12.40 -0.77 -3.09
N TYR A 166 -12.34 0.01 -4.17
CA TYR A 166 -11.29 1.00 -4.37
C TYR A 166 -11.34 2.10 -3.31
N LYS A 167 -10.21 2.32 -2.64
CA LYS A 167 -9.99 3.34 -1.62
C LYS A 167 -8.80 4.21 -2.00
N PHE A 168 -8.85 5.48 -1.62
CA PHE A 168 -7.77 6.43 -1.89
C PHE A 168 -7.78 7.58 -0.91
N VAL A 169 -6.67 8.30 -0.85
CA VAL A 169 -6.55 9.52 -0.06
C VAL A 169 -6.21 10.70 -0.95
N LEU A 170 -6.66 11.88 -0.55
CA LEU A 170 -6.28 13.15 -1.17
C LEU A 170 -5.76 14.08 -0.08
N ALA A 171 -4.70 14.80 -0.40
CA ALA A 171 -4.11 15.83 0.44
C ALA A 171 -3.88 17.08 -0.41
N GLU A 172 -3.47 18.20 0.16
CA GLU A 172 -3.15 19.46 -0.51
C GLU A 172 -4.37 20.21 -1.07
N LEU A 173 -4.77 21.24 -0.34
CA LEU A 173 -5.91 22.08 -0.75
C LEU A 173 -5.64 22.91 -2.00
N ASP A 174 -4.39 23.05 -2.37
CA ASP A 174 -3.99 23.81 -3.56
C ASP A 174 -4.56 23.23 -4.86
N TYR A 175 -4.76 21.92 -4.95
CA TYR A 175 -5.48 21.27 -6.06
C TYR A 175 -6.92 20.89 -5.72
N LEU A 176 -7.18 20.55 -4.45
CA LEU A 176 -8.54 20.14 -4.02
C LEU A 176 -9.54 21.28 -4.09
N LYS A 177 -9.13 22.49 -3.68
CA LYS A 177 -10.00 23.67 -3.76
C LYS A 177 -10.38 24.01 -5.20
N PRO A 178 -9.44 24.14 -6.16
CA PRO A 178 -9.81 24.33 -7.56
C PRO A 178 -10.71 23.23 -8.10
N TYR A 179 -10.44 21.95 -7.78
CA TYR A 179 -11.30 20.85 -8.18
C TYR A 179 -12.73 21.02 -7.65
N TRP A 180 -12.87 21.30 -6.37
CA TRP A 180 -14.15 21.53 -5.73
C TRP A 180 -14.95 22.68 -6.35
N ASP A 181 -14.26 23.76 -6.72
CA ASP A 181 -14.87 24.93 -7.32
C ASP A 181 -15.29 24.69 -8.77
N VAL A 182 -14.48 23.94 -9.55
CA VAL A 182 -14.68 23.72 -10.98
C VAL A 182 -15.66 22.58 -11.28
N PHE A 183 -15.74 21.54 -10.43
CA PHE A 183 -16.56 20.35 -10.62
C PHE A 183 -17.61 20.18 -9.52
N PRO A 184 -18.59 21.10 -9.42
CA PRO A 184 -19.62 21.04 -8.37
C PRO A 184 -20.49 19.78 -8.46
N GLU A 185 -20.59 19.16 -9.63
CA GLU A 185 -21.32 17.92 -9.86
C GLU A 185 -20.73 16.71 -9.13
N ASP A 186 -19.44 16.70 -8.84
CA ASP A 186 -18.78 15.61 -8.14
C ASP A 186 -18.87 15.70 -6.60
N ARG A 187 -19.31 16.85 -6.06
CA ARG A 187 -19.34 17.09 -4.60
C ARG A 187 -20.19 16.08 -3.85
N ALA A 188 -21.36 15.74 -4.36
CA ALA A 188 -22.24 14.76 -3.74
C ALA A 188 -21.60 13.37 -3.69
N TYR A 189 -20.89 12.99 -4.74
CA TYR A 189 -20.19 11.71 -4.79
C TYR A 189 -18.97 11.69 -3.86
N ILE A 190 -18.24 12.79 -3.79
CA ILE A 190 -17.13 12.95 -2.82
C ILE A 190 -17.64 12.75 -1.39
N HIS A 191 -18.76 13.40 -1.01
CA HIS A 191 -19.36 13.22 0.31
C HIS A 191 -19.81 11.77 0.55
N GLU A 192 -20.35 11.10 -0.47
CA GLU A 192 -20.70 9.68 -0.38
C GLU A 192 -19.48 8.81 -0.10
N LEU A 193 -18.36 9.04 -0.80
CA LEU A 193 -17.13 8.29 -0.61
C LEU A 193 -16.51 8.53 0.78
N LEU A 194 -16.55 9.77 1.26
CA LEU A 194 -16.12 10.12 2.63
C LEU A 194 -16.97 9.38 3.68
N ALA A 195 -18.29 9.40 3.53
CA ALA A 195 -19.20 8.74 4.46
C ALA A 195 -19.04 7.21 4.48
N LYS A 196 -18.64 6.61 3.36
CA LYS A 196 -18.35 5.17 3.22
C LYS A 196 -16.92 4.79 3.62
N GLY A 197 -16.06 5.75 3.99
CA GLY A 197 -14.65 5.49 4.28
C GLY A 197 -13.85 4.99 3.08
N ARG A 198 -14.25 5.39 1.87
CA ARG A 198 -13.57 5.06 0.60
C ARG A 198 -12.64 6.17 0.12
N LEU A 199 -12.88 7.38 0.59
CA LEU A 199 -12.02 8.56 0.43
C LEU A 199 -11.71 9.12 1.79
N GLU A 200 -10.47 9.54 2.01
CA GLU A 200 -10.05 10.33 3.16
C GLU A 200 -9.30 11.58 2.67
N PHE A 201 -9.61 12.73 3.27
CA PHE A 201 -8.76 13.90 3.16
C PHE A 201 -7.72 13.85 4.27
N MET A 202 -6.45 13.90 3.88
CA MET A 202 -5.30 13.82 4.77
C MET A 202 -4.57 15.17 4.85
N GLY A 203 -3.53 15.22 5.67
CA GLY A 203 -2.65 16.36 5.81
C GLY A 203 -3.04 17.26 6.96
N GLY A 204 -4.28 17.70 7.00
CA GLY A 204 -4.74 18.69 7.99
C GLY A 204 -4.16 20.09 7.82
N THR A 205 -3.09 20.26 7.07
CA THR A 205 -2.55 21.54 6.63
C THR A 205 -3.17 21.95 5.29
N TYR A 206 -3.09 23.24 4.95
CA TYR A 206 -3.54 23.70 3.63
C TYR A 206 -2.68 23.07 2.52
N ASN A 207 -1.37 23.14 2.68
CA ASN A 207 -0.40 22.39 1.88
C ASN A 207 0.69 21.84 2.80
N GLU A 208 1.38 20.80 2.35
CA GLU A 208 2.50 20.19 3.04
C GLU A 208 3.62 21.23 3.29
N PRO A 209 3.98 21.52 4.55
CA PRO A 209 4.99 22.52 4.85
C PRO A 209 6.36 21.89 5.11
N ASN A 210 7.41 22.55 4.66
CA ASN A 210 8.77 22.36 5.22
C ASN A 210 8.86 23.13 6.55
N THR A 211 8.44 22.52 7.63
CA THR A 211 8.21 23.21 8.91
C THR A 211 9.47 23.82 9.54
N ASN A 212 10.66 23.33 9.17
CA ASN A 212 11.94 23.90 9.58
C ASN A 212 12.34 25.16 8.79
N LEU A 213 11.63 25.48 7.68
CA LEU A 213 11.91 26.63 6.82
C LEU A 213 10.85 27.71 6.91
N THR A 214 9.63 27.37 7.31
CA THR A 214 8.53 28.30 7.50
C THR A 214 8.56 28.94 8.90
N SER A 215 7.96 30.13 9.05
CA SER A 215 7.78 30.70 10.38
C SER A 215 6.73 29.91 11.17
N ALA A 216 6.83 29.91 12.50
CA ALA A 216 5.86 29.26 13.37
C ALA A 216 4.43 29.74 13.10
N GLU A 217 4.23 31.06 12.91
CA GLU A 217 2.93 31.64 12.58
C GLU A 217 2.38 31.11 11.25
N SER A 218 3.22 30.97 10.23
CA SER A 218 2.80 30.42 8.93
C SER A 218 2.41 28.97 9.05
N THR A 219 3.15 28.17 9.82
CA THR A 219 2.84 26.76 10.06
C THR A 219 1.51 26.60 10.80
N ILE A 220 1.28 27.40 11.85
CA ILE A 220 0.03 27.40 12.62
C ILE A 220 -1.15 27.78 11.71
N ARG A 221 -1.03 28.85 10.92
CA ARG A 221 -2.10 29.28 10.00
C ARG A 221 -2.37 28.25 8.92
N ASN A 222 -1.34 27.61 8.40
CA ASN A 222 -1.46 26.53 7.43
C ASN A 222 -2.30 25.36 7.99
N ALA A 223 -2.10 24.99 9.25
CA ALA A 223 -2.92 24.01 9.94
C ALA A 223 -4.37 24.51 10.18
N ILE A 224 -4.55 25.74 10.68
CA ILE A 224 -5.89 26.30 10.95
C ILE A 224 -6.73 26.36 9.67
N TYR A 225 -6.19 26.93 8.60
CA TYR A 225 -6.94 27.07 7.35
C TYR A 225 -7.14 25.70 6.67
N GLY A 226 -6.16 24.81 6.75
CA GLY A 226 -6.24 23.48 6.18
C GLY A 226 -7.35 22.65 6.84
N VAL A 227 -7.30 22.50 8.15
CA VAL A 227 -8.30 21.75 8.92
C VAL A 227 -9.70 22.34 8.74
N ALA A 228 -9.83 23.69 8.84
CA ALA A 228 -11.12 24.34 8.70
C ALA A 228 -11.71 24.12 7.30
N TYR A 229 -10.94 24.30 6.24
CA TYR A 229 -11.45 24.10 4.88
C TYR A 229 -11.83 22.64 4.60
N GLN A 230 -10.98 21.70 5.00
CA GLN A 230 -11.27 20.27 4.83
C GLN A 230 -12.55 19.86 5.57
N ARG A 231 -12.74 20.37 6.78
CA ARG A 231 -13.93 20.07 7.60
C ARG A 231 -15.17 20.81 7.17
N ASP A 232 -15.08 22.14 7.06
CA ASP A 232 -16.27 22.99 6.93
C ASP A 232 -16.75 23.13 5.48
N VAL A 233 -15.84 22.96 4.50
CA VAL A 233 -16.17 23.10 3.08
C VAL A 233 -16.23 21.74 2.38
N LEU A 234 -15.21 20.91 2.56
CA LEU A 234 -15.13 19.63 1.86
C LEU A 234 -15.87 18.50 2.59
N GLY A 235 -16.26 18.68 3.84
CA GLY A 235 -16.98 17.68 4.64
C GLY A 235 -16.09 16.52 5.11
N GLY A 236 -14.77 16.68 5.08
CA GLY A 236 -13.81 15.70 5.56
C GLY A 236 -13.60 15.80 7.07
N ASN A 237 -12.81 14.89 7.60
CA ASN A 237 -12.35 14.92 8.99
C ASN A 237 -10.88 14.49 9.05
N PRO A 238 -9.94 15.39 8.70
CA PRO A 238 -8.53 15.04 8.66
C PRO A 238 -8.06 14.57 10.03
N ALA A 239 -7.48 13.38 10.10
CA ALA A 239 -6.96 12.76 11.31
C ALA A 239 -5.45 12.58 11.29
N THR A 240 -4.86 12.56 10.09
CA THR A 240 -3.43 12.28 9.88
C THR A 240 -2.72 13.48 9.29
N ALA A 241 -1.69 13.98 9.96
CA ALA A 241 -0.73 14.92 9.38
C ALA A 241 0.12 14.17 8.34
N TRP A 242 0.18 14.71 7.12
CA TRP A 242 0.77 14.02 5.97
C TRP A 242 1.92 14.86 5.41
N GLN A 243 3.14 14.38 5.63
CA GLN A 243 4.37 15.09 5.25
C GLN A 243 5.31 14.17 4.50
N LEU A 244 5.06 14.00 3.21
CA LEU A 244 5.75 13.01 2.40
C LEU A 244 7.11 13.48 1.94
N ASP A 245 7.18 14.71 1.44
CA ASP A 245 8.39 15.28 0.83
C ASP A 245 8.93 16.49 1.58
N ALA A 246 8.59 16.64 2.87
CA ALA A 246 9.08 17.71 3.70
C ALA A 246 10.58 17.58 3.96
N PHE A 247 11.36 18.62 3.66
CA PHE A 247 12.82 18.65 3.78
C PHE A 247 13.30 19.05 5.17
N GLY A 248 12.51 18.82 6.17
CA GLY A 248 12.81 19.01 7.56
C GLY A 248 11.56 19.25 8.40
N HIS A 249 11.64 18.84 9.63
CA HIS A 249 10.51 18.84 10.57
C HIS A 249 10.84 19.67 11.80
N ASP A 250 9.99 20.68 12.10
CA ASP A 250 10.07 21.40 13.36
C ASP A 250 9.68 20.48 14.52
N PRO A 251 10.44 20.41 15.61
CA PRO A 251 10.11 19.57 16.77
C PRO A 251 8.75 19.86 17.41
N GLN A 252 8.20 21.06 17.25
CA GLN A 252 6.86 21.43 17.76
C GLN A 252 5.72 21.05 16.82
N PHE A 253 6.00 20.67 15.60
CA PHE A 253 4.95 20.35 14.61
C PHE A 253 3.94 19.31 15.11
N PRO A 254 4.35 18.18 15.72
CA PRO A 254 3.35 17.24 16.26
C PRO A 254 2.47 17.88 17.34
N GLY A 255 3.00 18.82 18.13
CA GLY A 255 2.22 19.57 19.11
C GLY A 255 1.19 20.50 18.46
N VAL A 256 1.59 21.24 17.43
CA VAL A 256 0.69 22.11 16.65
C VAL A 256 -0.46 21.31 16.04
N MET A 257 -0.14 20.17 15.43
CA MET A 257 -1.15 19.33 14.78
C MET A 257 -2.07 18.64 15.79
N ALA A 258 -1.52 18.17 16.93
CA ALA A 258 -2.34 17.63 18.02
C ALA A 258 -3.31 18.65 18.61
N ASP A 259 -2.88 19.92 18.76
CA ASP A 259 -3.75 21.01 19.21
C ASP A 259 -4.81 21.40 18.16
N ALA A 260 -4.53 21.15 16.87
CA ALA A 260 -5.52 21.29 15.79
C ALA A 260 -6.50 20.12 15.71
N GLY A 261 -6.36 19.08 16.55
CA GLY A 261 -7.23 17.91 16.61
C GLY A 261 -6.81 16.76 15.71
N ILE A 262 -5.61 16.78 15.16
CA ILE A 262 -4.99 15.67 14.43
C ILE A 262 -4.48 14.64 15.43
N THR A 263 -4.62 13.36 15.14
CA THR A 263 -4.30 12.27 16.06
C THR A 263 -3.11 11.41 15.64
N SER A 264 -2.74 11.47 14.35
CA SER A 264 -1.65 10.70 13.80
C SER A 264 -0.82 11.50 12.79
N SER A 265 0.31 10.96 12.42
CA SER A 265 1.12 11.54 11.34
C SER A 265 1.81 10.45 10.51
N SER A 266 2.17 10.80 9.29
CA SER A 266 3.03 9.99 8.47
C SER A 266 3.96 10.89 7.66
N TRP A 267 5.21 10.47 7.54
CA TRP A 267 6.23 11.18 6.80
C TRP A 267 7.30 10.23 6.26
N ALA A 268 8.00 10.63 5.19
CA ALA A 268 8.93 9.76 4.51
C ALA A 268 10.38 10.28 4.56
N ARG A 269 10.60 11.58 4.40
CA ARG A 269 11.94 12.13 4.54
C ARG A 269 12.28 12.32 6.00
N GLY A 270 13.41 11.79 6.41
CA GLY A 270 13.73 11.75 7.82
C GLY A 270 15.17 11.47 8.11
N PRO A 271 15.46 10.76 9.21
CA PRO A 271 16.81 10.62 9.72
C PRO A 271 17.70 9.84 8.75
N PHE A 272 18.71 10.55 8.20
CA PHE A 272 19.67 10.01 7.24
C PHE A 272 21.05 9.76 7.87
N HIS A 273 21.13 9.54 9.17
CA HIS A 273 22.39 9.44 9.91
C HIS A 273 22.43 8.18 10.77
N GLU A 274 23.33 8.16 11.72
CA GLU A 274 23.60 7.06 12.65
C GLU A 274 22.36 6.57 13.42
N TRP A 275 21.34 7.40 13.54
CA TRP A 275 20.11 7.15 14.31
C TRP A 275 18.98 6.51 13.50
N GLY A 276 19.14 6.41 12.19
CA GLY A 276 18.11 5.91 11.31
C GLY A 276 18.67 5.32 10.03
N PRO A 277 17.85 5.20 8.99
CA PRO A 277 18.29 4.66 7.73
C PRO A 277 19.44 5.47 7.17
N ASN A 278 20.60 4.84 7.04
CA ASN A 278 21.74 5.45 6.38
C ASN A 278 21.59 5.32 4.88
N TRP A 279 21.85 6.41 4.19
CA TRP A 279 21.91 6.40 2.75
C TRP A 279 23.13 5.58 2.29
N VAL A 280 22.89 4.39 1.77
CA VAL A 280 23.91 3.57 1.12
C VAL A 280 23.83 3.82 -0.37
N ARG A 281 24.90 4.33 -0.96
CA ARG A 281 25.03 4.38 -2.40
C ARG A 281 24.99 2.96 -2.96
N GLY A 282 23.82 2.54 -3.42
CA GLY A 282 23.69 1.33 -4.20
C GLY A 282 24.32 1.51 -5.60
N PRO A 283 24.65 0.43 -6.29
CA PRO A 283 25.21 0.51 -7.63
C PRO A 283 24.19 1.12 -8.60
N SER A 284 24.44 2.34 -8.98
CA SER A 284 24.07 3.06 -10.22
C SER A 284 22.67 2.99 -10.82
N ARG A 285 21.64 2.51 -10.15
CA ARG A 285 20.27 2.83 -10.54
C ARG A 285 19.77 3.93 -9.62
N MET A 286 19.49 5.08 -10.20
CA MET A 286 18.87 6.20 -9.49
C MET A 286 17.43 5.78 -9.13
N ASN A 287 17.31 5.05 -8.06
CA ASN A 287 16.05 4.70 -7.45
C ASN A 287 15.66 5.84 -6.51
N ILE A 288 14.57 6.51 -6.78
CA ILE A 288 14.09 7.62 -5.93
C ILE A 288 13.86 7.14 -4.50
N ALA A 289 13.40 5.91 -4.32
CA ALA A 289 13.24 5.28 -3.02
C ALA A 289 14.60 5.13 -2.30
N GLU A 290 15.65 4.72 -3.00
CA GLU A 290 17.01 4.61 -2.42
C GLU A 290 17.62 5.97 -2.06
N MET A 291 17.21 7.04 -2.74
CA MET A 291 17.69 8.39 -2.43
C MET A 291 17.12 8.97 -1.13
N ALA A 292 16.04 8.42 -0.62
CA ALA A 292 15.27 9.05 0.45
C ALA A 292 15.19 8.24 1.74
N SER A 293 15.27 6.91 1.69
CA SER A 293 14.99 6.04 2.83
C SER A 293 16.23 5.39 3.48
N GLY A 294 17.36 5.35 2.81
CA GLY A 294 18.56 4.72 3.36
C GLY A 294 18.44 3.19 3.54
N ASP A 295 19.18 2.66 4.47
CA ASP A 295 19.31 1.22 4.70
C ASP A 295 18.30 0.76 5.77
N VAL A 296 17.15 0.29 5.33
CA VAL A 296 16.07 -0.22 6.18
C VAL A 296 16.56 -1.25 7.21
N PRO A 297 17.43 -2.23 6.88
CA PRO A 297 17.96 -3.17 7.86
C PRO A 297 18.82 -2.54 8.98
N ARG A 298 19.23 -1.30 8.85
CA ARG A 298 20.01 -0.59 9.87
C ARG A 298 19.21 0.39 10.70
N MET A 299 17.90 0.46 10.51
CA MET A 299 17.04 1.29 11.36
C MET A 299 17.18 0.85 12.83
N GLN A 300 17.25 1.83 13.72
CA GLN A 300 17.38 1.62 15.16
C GLN A 300 16.10 1.91 15.93
N PHE A 301 14.99 2.09 15.21
CA PHE A 301 13.67 2.34 15.78
C PHE A 301 12.59 1.71 14.89
N ALA A 302 11.44 1.43 15.48
CA ALA A 302 10.28 0.93 14.73
C ALA A 302 9.75 1.97 13.75
N THR A 303 9.06 1.54 12.70
CA THR A 303 8.38 2.44 11.76
C THR A 303 7.22 3.19 12.41
N GLU A 304 6.62 2.62 13.45
CA GLU A 304 5.55 3.23 14.23
C GLU A 304 6.06 3.67 15.61
N PHE A 305 5.81 4.92 15.97
CA PHE A 305 6.23 5.49 17.26
C PHE A 305 5.41 6.72 17.64
N ASP A 306 5.47 7.11 18.91
CA ASP A 306 4.94 8.38 19.37
C ASP A 306 5.95 9.51 19.10
N TRP A 307 5.59 10.40 18.18
CA TRP A 307 6.37 11.62 17.93
C TRP A 307 5.98 12.70 18.92
N ILE A 308 6.80 12.92 19.92
CA ILE A 308 6.53 13.78 21.07
C ILE A 308 7.14 15.16 20.84
N ALA A 309 6.31 16.19 20.87
CA ALA A 309 6.74 17.59 20.83
C ALA A 309 7.36 18.02 22.17
N PRO A 310 8.21 19.07 22.20
CA PRO A 310 8.68 19.69 23.44
C PRO A 310 7.56 20.16 24.37
N SER A 311 6.37 20.43 23.85
CA SER A 311 5.16 20.73 24.63
C SER A 311 4.58 19.52 25.40
N GLY A 312 5.08 18.30 25.13
CA GLY A 312 4.56 17.05 25.66
C GLY A 312 3.35 16.49 24.89
N ARG A 313 2.87 17.18 23.87
CA ARG A 313 1.86 16.63 22.94
C ARG A 313 2.53 15.64 22.00
N ALA A 314 1.78 14.64 21.58
CA ALA A 314 2.30 13.59 20.68
C ALA A 314 1.31 13.25 19.58
N LEU A 315 1.84 12.70 18.49
CA LEU A 315 1.08 12.04 17.41
C LEU A 315 1.61 10.63 17.25
N LEU A 316 0.72 9.66 17.14
CA LEU A 316 1.10 8.33 16.65
C LEU A 316 1.59 8.48 15.21
N THR A 317 2.83 8.11 14.97
CA THR A 317 3.51 8.39 13.70
C THR A 317 3.93 7.12 13.01
N CYS A 318 3.69 7.04 11.71
CA CYS A 318 4.26 6.03 10.83
C CYS A 318 5.34 6.67 9.94
N PHE A 319 6.58 6.22 10.10
CA PHE A 319 7.68 6.58 9.22
C PHE A 319 7.70 5.66 8.01
N MET A 320 7.63 6.22 6.82
CA MET A 320 7.68 5.47 5.56
C MET A 320 9.13 5.15 5.20
N ALA A 321 9.68 4.11 5.79
CA ALA A 321 11.10 3.74 5.67
C ALA A 321 11.54 3.50 4.22
N ASN A 322 10.65 3.00 3.36
CA ASN A 322 10.89 2.78 1.93
C ASN A 322 10.40 3.95 1.05
N HIS A 323 10.27 5.14 1.62
CA HIS A 323 9.82 6.35 0.92
C HIS A 323 8.31 6.34 0.56
N TYR A 324 7.72 7.53 0.39
CA TYR A 324 6.32 7.67 -0.03
C TYR A 324 6.05 7.19 -1.46
N SER A 325 7.07 7.05 -2.28
CA SER A 325 6.98 6.53 -3.65
C SER A 325 7.25 5.02 -3.74
N ALA A 326 7.25 4.29 -2.63
CA ALA A 326 7.47 2.85 -2.63
C ALA A 326 6.51 2.09 -3.57
N GLY A 327 5.26 2.56 -3.68
CA GLY A 327 4.28 2.02 -4.61
C GLY A 327 4.52 2.29 -6.09
N TRP A 328 5.42 3.20 -6.44
CA TRP A 328 5.70 3.55 -7.83
C TRP A 328 6.19 2.34 -8.66
N TRP A 329 6.99 1.48 -8.06
CA TRP A 329 7.49 0.30 -8.77
C TRP A 329 6.38 -0.71 -9.06
N MET A 330 5.34 -0.77 -8.21
CA MET A 330 4.15 -1.57 -8.49
C MET A 330 3.37 -0.99 -9.68
N ASP A 331 3.21 0.33 -9.73
CA ASP A 331 2.54 1.03 -10.83
C ASP A 331 3.34 0.97 -12.14
N ALA A 332 4.67 1.02 -12.05
CA ALA A 332 5.57 0.91 -13.19
C ALA A 332 5.83 -0.54 -13.66
N SER A 333 5.32 -1.53 -12.96
CA SER A 333 5.50 -2.94 -13.31
C SER A 333 4.76 -3.27 -14.62
N ALA A 334 5.39 -4.04 -15.47
CA ALA A 334 4.83 -4.41 -16.77
C ALA A 334 3.74 -5.49 -16.65
N THR A 335 3.77 -6.26 -15.55
CA THR A 335 2.84 -7.35 -15.29
C THR A 335 2.35 -7.31 -13.84
N LEU A 336 1.19 -7.90 -13.59
CA LEU A 336 0.68 -8.09 -12.22
C LEU A 336 1.64 -8.91 -11.36
N GLU A 337 2.32 -9.88 -11.97
CA GLU A 337 3.30 -10.74 -11.31
C GLU A 337 4.50 -9.96 -10.77
N GLU A 338 5.00 -9.00 -11.55
CA GLU A 338 6.07 -8.10 -11.11
C GLU A 338 5.60 -7.18 -9.98
N ALA A 339 4.37 -6.66 -10.08
CA ALA A 339 3.77 -5.84 -9.03
C ALA A 339 3.59 -6.62 -7.72
N GLU A 340 3.11 -7.86 -7.79
CA GLU A 340 2.99 -8.74 -6.62
C GLU A 340 4.34 -9.06 -5.99
N ALA A 341 5.36 -9.32 -6.79
CA ALA A 341 6.71 -9.57 -6.29
C ALA A 341 7.27 -8.36 -5.52
N GLU A 342 6.97 -7.15 -5.99
CA GLU A 342 7.37 -5.92 -5.32
C GLU A 342 6.62 -5.72 -3.99
N VAL A 343 5.32 -6.01 -3.94
CA VAL A 343 4.56 -5.99 -2.67
C VAL A 343 5.15 -6.97 -1.65
N HIS A 344 5.49 -8.18 -2.08
CA HIS A 344 6.13 -9.18 -1.24
C HIS A 344 7.49 -8.74 -0.70
N ARG A 345 8.29 -8.14 -1.55
CA ARG A 345 9.60 -7.60 -1.17
C ARG A 345 9.45 -6.54 -0.07
N LEU A 346 8.58 -5.55 -0.32
CA LEU A 346 8.30 -4.47 0.64
C LEU A 346 7.75 -5.01 1.97
N PHE A 347 6.82 -5.95 1.92
CA PHE A 347 6.27 -6.58 3.12
C PHE A 347 7.36 -7.25 3.95
N THR A 348 8.23 -8.04 3.31
CA THR A 348 9.31 -8.76 4.00
C THR A 348 10.31 -7.80 4.64
N GLU A 349 10.66 -6.71 3.96
CA GLU A 349 11.58 -5.71 4.47
C GLU A 349 11.00 -4.91 5.65
N LEU A 350 9.73 -4.53 5.57
CA LEU A 350 9.09 -3.65 6.55
C LEU A 350 8.57 -4.40 7.77
N ALA A 351 8.16 -5.67 7.62
CA ALA A 351 7.61 -6.46 8.73
C ALA A 351 8.57 -6.55 9.92
N ALA A 352 9.87 -6.64 9.66
CA ALA A 352 10.89 -6.68 10.72
C ALA A 352 11.07 -5.37 11.50
N LEU A 353 10.50 -4.27 11.00
CA LEU A 353 10.63 -2.93 11.57
C LEU A 353 9.33 -2.42 12.18
N ALA A 354 8.21 -3.06 11.87
CA ALA A 354 6.92 -2.67 12.40
C ALA A 354 6.86 -2.86 13.91
N ALA A 355 6.15 -1.98 14.60
CA ALA A 355 5.89 -2.13 16.02
C ALA A 355 4.94 -3.32 16.26
N THR A 356 5.26 -4.15 17.23
CA THR A 356 4.45 -5.31 17.65
C THR A 356 3.67 -5.00 18.91
#